data_7b8a9e26015f765dab31c36dda8c3183
#
_entry.id   7b8a9e26015f765dab31c36dda8c3183
#
_cell.length_a   1.000
_cell.length_b   1.000
_cell.length_c   1.000
_cell.angle_alpha   90.00
_cell.angle_beta   90.00
_cell.angle_gamma   90.00
#
_symmetry.space_group_name_H-M   'P 1'
#
loop_
_entity.id
_entity.type
_entity.pdbx_description
1 polymer ?
#
loop_
_entity_poly.entity_id
_entity_poly.type
_entity_poly.pdbx_seq_one_letter_code
_entity_poly.pdbx_strand_id
1 'polypeptide(L)'
;NGDFGMYSANIWALSALQAAGAPVPKETVDIVKRQASSETFDLDMRGWALYAVSLYNDAFTEEEYAKCINSIKNVEIQDDVKMNGINVTGCFENFYYTNRNVMSHACMVTGLTAQGIDVGSGEFDGENGKNPLNILEDYQLSTGGWFYSPENPSQGGWNKDAVIAVGDLYNGSNVYTRYYLTPSRYKKLLDKAEKLLAGTITEDTKREALQKAYEEAEKYADENNVTSEHGDAYYALQEAMYAVDESVKPGVFLGTAKEREQVNAVIKAIDSISSYSYKNKTKLDSIKKQYDALKEKRLFHYVTNADVLDKVYQYVNGIDRFLEKTEKIGKVNLTKTVKIQRARKAYDSLNEQQKKEDAVQKAFQILSKAETKLKDAK
;
A
#
# COMPACT_ATOMS: atom_id res chain seq x y z
N ASN A 1 36.36 -20.71 -5.34
CA ASN A 1 35.23 -21.51 -5.76
C ASN A 1 33.96 -20.71 -6.03
N GLY A 2 33.57 -19.74 -5.33
CA GLY A 2 32.29 -19.04 -5.52
C GLY A 2 31.09 -19.66 -4.78
N ASP A 3 31.30 -20.74 -4.05
CA ASP A 3 30.34 -21.30 -3.12
C ASP A 3 30.73 -20.93 -1.68
N PHE A 4 29.84 -20.21 -0.99
CA PHE A 4 30.03 -19.80 0.40
C PHE A 4 29.45 -20.80 1.41
N GLY A 5 28.95 -21.91 0.92
CA GLY A 5 28.70 -23.19 1.62
C GLY A 5 27.52 -23.28 2.56
N MET A 6 26.94 -22.22 3.03
CA MET A 6 25.80 -22.27 3.95
C MET A 6 24.47 -21.92 3.25
N TYR A 7 23.40 -22.46 3.79
CA TYR A 7 22.02 -22.34 3.32
C TYR A 7 21.63 -20.98 2.72
N SER A 8 21.91 -19.87 3.37
CA SER A 8 21.63 -18.50 2.87
C SER A 8 22.87 -17.71 2.53
N ALA A 9 24.09 -18.26 2.74
CA ALA A 9 25.32 -17.49 2.62
C ALA A 9 25.55 -16.99 1.18
N ASN A 10 25.23 -17.81 0.18
CA ASN A 10 25.35 -17.43 -1.22
C ASN A 10 24.43 -16.25 -1.58
N ILE A 11 23.21 -16.19 -1.03
CA ILE A 11 22.26 -15.11 -1.27
C ILE A 11 22.80 -13.78 -0.75
N TRP A 12 23.30 -13.78 0.50
CA TRP A 12 23.83 -12.58 1.12
C TRP A 12 25.20 -12.18 0.56
N ALA A 13 26.05 -13.17 0.20
CA ALA A 13 27.32 -12.91 -0.47
C ALA A 13 27.09 -12.26 -1.84
N LEU A 14 26.15 -12.76 -2.62
CA LEU A 14 25.77 -12.18 -3.90
C LEU A 14 25.38 -10.71 -3.74
N SER A 15 24.48 -10.42 -2.81
CA SER A 15 24.02 -9.04 -2.52
C SER A 15 25.17 -8.14 -2.02
N ALA A 16 26.04 -8.65 -1.14
CA ALA A 16 27.15 -7.89 -0.58
C ALA A 16 28.24 -7.59 -1.63
N LEU A 17 28.56 -8.55 -2.49
CA LEU A 17 29.55 -8.35 -3.57
C LEU A 17 29.05 -7.29 -4.56
N GLN A 18 27.75 -7.34 -4.91
CA GLN A 18 27.15 -6.32 -5.76
C GLN A 18 27.21 -4.93 -5.11
N ALA A 19 26.83 -4.84 -3.84
CA ALA A 19 26.86 -3.58 -3.10
C ALA A 19 28.27 -2.99 -3.00
N ALA A 20 29.29 -3.87 -2.94
CA ALA A 20 30.70 -3.47 -2.90
C ALA A 20 31.30 -3.16 -4.29
N GLY A 21 30.55 -3.35 -5.39
CA GLY A 21 31.10 -3.28 -6.75
C GLY A 21 32.21 -4.32 -7.02
N ALA A 22 32.20 -5.42 -6.26
CA ALA A 22 33.22 -6.46 -6.36
C ALA A 22 32.84 -7.50 -7.42
N PRO A 23 33.85 -8.15 -8.08
CA PRO A 23 33.58 -9.22 -9.03
C PRO A 23 32.78 -10.37 -8.37
N VAL A 24 31.74 -10.83 -9.03
CA VAL A 24 30.90 -11.91 -8.55
C VAL A 24 31.25 -13.19 -9.26
N PRO A 25 31.56 -14.28 -8.51
CA PRO A 25 31.79 -15.57 -9.13
C PRO A 25 30.48 -16.09 -9.79
N LYS A 26 30.63 -16.58 -11.03
CA LYS A 26 29.50 -17.17 -11.77
C LYS A 26 28.80 -18.28 -10.98
N GLU A 27 29.58 -19.08 -10.28
CA GLU A 27 29.04 -20.18 -9.46
C GLU A 27 28.10 -19.70 -8.35
N THR A 28 28.39 -18.55 -7.72
CA THR A 28 27.50 -17.93 -6.72
C THR A 28 26.17 -17.57 -7.35
N VAL A 29 26.17 -16.95 -8.53
CA VAL A 29 24.94 -16.62 -9.26
C VAL A 29 24.14 -17.89 -9.59
N ASP A 30 24.81 -18.91 -10.13
CA ASP A 30 24.16 -20.17 -10.51
C ASP A 30 23.56 -20.92 -9.30
N ILE A 31 24.21 -20.85 -8.12
CA ILE A 31 23.66 -21.41 -6.89
C ILE A 31 22.39 -20.67 -6.49
N VAL A 32 22.44 -19.33 -6.44
CA VAL A 32 21.28 -18.52 -6.02
C VAL A 32 20.12 -18.64 -7.00
N LYS A 33 20.37 -18.75 -8.31
CA LYS A 33 19.35 -19.07 -9.32
C LYS A 33 18.65 -20.40 -9.04
N ARG A 34 19.43 -21.45 -8.71
CA ARG A 34 18.85 -22.74 -8.33
C ARG A 34 18.02 -22.65 -7.06
N GLN A 35 18.46 -21.87 -6.07
CA GLN A 35 17.69 -21.63 -4.85
C GLN A 35 16.38 -20.89 -5.14
N ALA A 36 16.39 -19.85 -5.97
CA ALA A 36 15.20 -19.12 -6.39
C ALA A 36 14.19 -20.01 -7.12
N SER A 37 14.66 -20.99 -7.89
CA SER A 37 13.83 -21.87 -8.73
C SER A 37 13.41 -23.18 -8.04
N SER A 38 13.85 -23.45 -6.81
CA SER A 38 13.60 -24.73 -6.13
C SER A 38 12.32 -24.67 -5.29
N GLU A 39 11.33 -25.49 -5.63
CA GLU A 39 10.08 -25.62 -4.87
C GLU A 39 10.31 -26.14 -3.45
N THR A 40 11.39 -26.89 -3.23
CA THR A 40 11.75 -27.45 -1.93
C THR A 40 12.69 -26.58 -1.12
N PHE A 41 13.11 -25.44 -1.64
CA PHE A 41 13.89 -24.47 -0.87
C PHE A 41 12.95 -23.66 0.03
N ASP A 42 13.47 -23.25 1.20
CA ASP A 42 12.68 -22.47 2.15
C ASP A 42 12.13 -21.19 1.51
N LEU A 43 10.85 -20.94 1.72
CA LEU A 43 10.13 -19.90 0.99
C LEU A 43 10.67 -18.49 1.27
N ASP A 44 11.08 -18.22 2.53
CA ASP A 44 11.67 -16.94 2.92
C ASP A 44 12.98 -16.70 2.14
N MET A 45 13.83 -17.72 2.15
CA MET A 45 15.13 -17.67 1.48
C MET A 45 14.96 -17.66 -0.04
N ARG A 46 13.91 -18.24 -0.57
CA ARG A 46 13.58 -18.22 -1.98
C ARG A 46 13.23 -16.78 -2.44
N GLY A 47 12.44 -16.07 -1.66
CA GLY A 47 12.16 -14.66 -1.90
C GLY A 47 13.44 -13.81 -1.90
N TRP A 48 14.33 -14.03 -0.94
CA TRP A 48 15.63 -13.35 -0.88
C TRP A 48 16.57 -13.77 -2.01
N ALA A 49 16.50 -15.01 -2.49
CA ALA A 49 17.27 -15.45 -3.67
C ALA A 49 16.80 -14.73 -4.94
N LEU A 50 15.49 -14.60 -5.15
CA LEU A 50 14.93 -13.79 -6.24
C LEU A 50 15.41 -12.35 -6.19
N TYR A 51 15.38 -11.74 -5.00
CA TYR A 51 15.92 -10.41 -4.77
C TYR A 51 17.39 -10.33 -5.16
N ALA A 52 18.23 -11.23 -4.63
CA ALA A 52 19.68 -11.20 -4.90
C ALA A 52 20.00 -11.36 -6.39
N VAL A 53 19.29 -12.27 -7.09
CA VAL A 53 19.46 -12.48 -8.54
C VAL A 53 18.99 -11.26 -9.35
N SER A 54 17.99 -10.49 -8.87
CA SER A 54 17.52 -9.29 -9.56
C SER A 54 18.58 -8.20 -9.70
N LEU A 55 19.62 -8.27 -8.88
CA LEU A 55 20.75 -7.33 -8.92
C LEU A 55 21.70 -7.59 -10.11
N TYR A 56 21.53 -8.69 -10.80
CA TYR A 56 22.40 -9.11 -11.91
C TYR A 56 21.65 -9.10 -13.22
N ASN A 57 22.29 -8.50 -14.23
CA ASN A 57 21.78 -8.55 -15.60
C ASN A 57 21.90 -9.95 -16.13
N ASP A 58 20.86 -10.32 -16.91
CA ASP A 58 20.83 -11.58 -17.66
C ASP A 58 21.22 -12.80 -16.81
N ALA A 59 20.96 -12.69 -15.47
CA ALA A 59 21.20 -13.79 -14.57
C ALA A 59 20.41 -15.03 -15.01
N PHE A 60 19.16 -14.83 -15.47
CA PHE A 60 18.32 -15.88 -16.04
C PHE A 60 18.28 -15.76 -17.56
N THR A 61 18.41 -16.90 -18.28
CA THR A 61 17.89 -16.99 -19.64
C THR A 61 16.35 -16.95 -19.63
N GLU A 62 15.73 -16.69 -20.76
CA GLU A 62 14.25 -16.70 -20.85
C GLU A 62 13.65 -18.03 -20.37
N GLU A 63 14.25 -19.17 -20.74
CA GLU A 63 13.83 -20.51 -20.31
C GLU A 63 13.98 -20.70 -18.79
N GLU A 64 15.12 -20.33 -18.23
CA GLU A 64 15.37 -20.40 -16.80
C GLU A 64 14.41 -19.51 -16.01
N TYR A 65 14.13 -18.31 -16.53
CA TYR A 65 13.19 -17.39 -15.93
C TYR A 65 11.77 -17.95 -15.92
N ALA A 66 11.29 -18.43 -17.06
CA ALA A 66 9.99 -19.07 -17.17
C ALA A 66 9.85 -20.28 -16.23
N LYS A 67 10.89 -21.10 -16.14
CA LYS A 67 10.94 -22.23 -15.20
C LYS A 67 10.88 -21.76 -13.74
N CYS A 68 11.60 -20.72 -13.40
CA CYS A 68 11.59 -20.14 -12.06
C CYS A 68 10.18 -19.63 -11.69
N ILE A 69 9.54 -18.86 -12.56
CA ILE A 69 8.18 -18.35 -12.34
C ILE A 69 7.17 -19.48 -12.21
N ASN A 70 7.20 -20.47 -13.09
CA ASN A 70 6.33 -21.64 -12.99
C ASN A 70 6.50 -22.38 -11.65
N SER A 71 7.74 -22.53 -11.18
CA SER A 71 8.01 -23.16 -9.89
C SER A 71 7.49 -22.34 -8.69
N ILE A 72 7.33 -21.03 -8.85
CA ILE A 72 6.72 -20.17 -7.82
C ILE A 72 5.21 -20.33 -7.85
N LYS A 73 4.60 -20.38 -9.03
CA LYS A 73 3.16 -20.66 -9.17
C LYS A 73 2.76 -22.02 -8.60
N ASN A 74 3.62 -23.01 -8.67
CA ASN A 74 3.36 -24.34 -8.10
C ASN A 74 3.27 -24.33 -6.56
N VAL A 75 3.80 -23.32 -5.89
CA VAL A 75 3.70 -23.16 -4.43
C VAL A 75 2.69 -22.08 -4.03
N GLU A 76 2.01 -21.47 -4.98
CA GLU A 76 0.90 -20.55 -4.76
C GLU A 76 -0.42 -21.33 -4.66
N ILE A 77 -1.26 -20.94 -3.69
CA ILE A 77 -2.62 -21.49 -3.56
C ILE A 77 -3.52 -20.77 -4.56
N GLN A 78 -3.85 -21.43 -5.65
CA GLN A 78 -4.69 -20.88 -6.72
C GLN A 78 -6.18 -21.17 -6.53
N ASP A 79 -6.54 -22.25 -5.83
CA ASP A 79 -7.91 -22.63 -5.55
C ASP A 79 -8.60 -21.62 -4.61
N ASP A 80 -9.93 -21.48 -4.72
CA ASP A 80 -10.72 -20.64 -3.77
C ASP A 80 -10.80 -21.32 -2.40
N VAL A 81 -9.82 -21.03 -1.54
CA VAL A 81 -9.67 -21.64 -0.22
C VAL A 81 -9.76 -20.60 0.89
N LYS A 82 -10.49 -20.95 1.95
CA LYS A 82 -10.52 -20.21 3.21
C LYS A 82 -10.13 -21.10 4.38
N MET A 83 -9.31 -20.57 5.28
CA MET A 83 -8.94 -21.22 6.54
C MET A 83 -9.40 -20.35 7.71
N ASN A 84 -10.15 -20.93 8.64
CA ASN A 84 -10.74 -20.19 9.75
C ASN A 84 -11.51 -18.91 9.31
N GLY A 85 -12.13 -18.97 8.12
CA GLY A 85 -12.85 -17.85 7.53
C GLY A 85 -11.99 -16.79 6.84
N ILE A 86 -10.66 -16.95 6.87
CA ILE A 86 -9.69 -16.06 6.25
C ILE A 86 -9.32 -16.60 4.87
N ASN A 87 -9.29 -15.74 3.85
CA ASN A 87 -8.86 -16.11 2.51
C ASN A 87 -7.38 -16.47 2.50
N VAL A 88 -7.04 -17.57 1.80
CA VAL A 88 -5.65 -17.99 1.56
C VAL A 88 -5.32 -18.16 0.08
N THR A 89 -6.28 -17.92 -0.81
CA THR A 89 -6.03 -17.89 -2.26
C THR A 89 -5.05 -16.76 -2.59
N GLY A 90 -4.00 -17.07 -3.34
CA GLY A 90 -2.88 -16.16 -3.62
C GLY A 90 -1.74 -16.26 -2.59
N CYS A 91 -1.88 -17.05 -1.51
CA CYS A 91 -0.81 -17.26 -0.55
C CYS A 91 0.24 -18.24 -1.07
N PHE A 92 1.52 -17.94 -0.86
CA PHE A 92 2.59 -18.89 -1.09
C PHE A 92 2.71 -19.84 0.12
N GLU A 93 2.74 -21.14 -0.15
CA GLU A 93 2.80 -22.19 0.86
C GLU A 93 4.20 -22.78 0.95
N ASN A 94 4.75 -22.85 2.17
CA ASN A 94 6.06 -23.47 2.38
C ASN A 94 5.98 -25.00 2.24
N PHE A 95 6.85 -25.58 1.43
CA PHE A 95 6.85 -26.99 1.11
C PHE A 95 6.96 -27.92 2.35
N TYR A 96 7.83 -27.55 3.31
CA TYR A 96 8.08 -28.42 4.46
C TYR A 96 7.10 -28.24 5.60
N TYR A 97 6.61 -27.03 5.81
CA TYR A 97 5.83 -26.68 6.99
C TYR A 97 4.35 -26.51 6.70
N THR A 98 3.97 -26.53 5.44
CA THR A 98 2.59 -26.30 4.97
C THR A 98 1.88 -25.16 5.72
N ASN A 99 2.66 -24.17 6.19
CA ASN A 99 2.14 -23.03 6.86
C ASN A 99 2.05 -21.83 5.89
N ARG A 100 1.01 -21.03 6.06
CA ARG A 100 0.66 -19.91 5.23
C ARG A 100 0.94 -18.62 6.00
N ASN A 101 2.20 -18.46 6.42
CA ASN A 101 2.58 -17.35 7.26
C ASN A 101 2.91 -16.09 6.46
N VAL A 102 2.61 -14.93 7.06
CA VAL A 102 2.80 -13.62 6.44
C VAL A 102 4.27 -13.31 6.15
N MET A 103 5.21 -13.82 6.93
CA MET A 103 6.63 -13.54 6.75
C MET A 103 7.15 -14.15 5.46
N SER A 104 6.96 -15.48 5.28
CA SER A 104 7.38 -16.18 4.06
C SER A 104 6.69 -15.61 2.82
N HIS A 105 5.39 -15.35 2.94
CA HIS A 105 4.62 -14.73 1.87
C HIS A 105 5.19 -13.36 1.48
N ALA A 106 5.45 -12.49 2.45
CA ALA A 106 6.03 -11.17 2.22
C ALA A 106 7.43 -11.22 1.59
N CYS A 107 8.29 -12.15 2.03
CA CYS A 107 9.60 -12.36 1.40
C CYS A 107 9.47 -12.73 -0.09
N MET A 108 8.52 -13.59 -0.44
CA MET A 108 8.25 -13.92 -1.85
C MET A 108 7.75 -12.71 -2.63
N VAL A 109 6.82 -11.93 -2.09
CA VAL A 109 6.34 -10.69 -2.72
C VAL A 109 7.50 -9.72 -2.94
N THR A 110 8.36 -9.52 -1.94
CA THR A 110 9.58 -8.70 -2.06
C THR A 110 10.48 -9.18 -3.21
N GLY A 111 10.73 -10.48 -3.30
CA GLY A 111 11.56 -11.05 -4.35
C GLY A 111 10.96 -10.91 -5.75
N LEU A 112 9.66 -11.15 -5.91
CA LEU A 112 8.93 -10.98 -7.16
C LEU A 112 8.89 -9.52 -7.60
N THR A 113 8.63 -8.60 -6.68
CA THR A 113 8.67 -7.15 -6.94
C THR A 113 10.07 -6.70 -7.38
N ALA A 114 11.13 -7.27 -6.79
CA ALA A 114 12.50 -6.98 -7.21
C ALA A 114 12.79 -7.47 -8.64
N GLN A 115 12.13 -8.53 -9.09
CA GLN A 115 12.16 -9.00 -10.48
C GLN A 115 11.29 -8.15 -11.44
N GLY A 116 10.59 -7.14 -10.93
CA GLY A 116 9.67 -6.31 -11.69
C GLY A 116 8.33 -6.99 -12.02
N ILE A 117 7.97 -8.01 -11.26
CA ILE A 117 6.70 -8.73 -11.40
C ILE A 117 5.64 -8.01 -10.56
N ASP A 118 4.50 -7.76 -11.19
CA ASP A 118 3.31 -7.27 -10.52
C ASP A 118 2.52 -8.47 -9.95
N VAL A 119 2.62 -8.67 -8.65
CA VAL A 119 1.95 -9.76 -7.93
C VAL A 119 0.46 -9.53 -7.72
N GLY A 120 -0.03 -8.35 -8.08
CA GLY A 120 -1.44 -7.97 -8.01
C GLY A 120 -2.16 -8.05 -9.36
N SER A 121 -1.52 -8.57 -10.41
CA SER A 121 -2.07 -8.68 -11.75
C SER A 121 -2.24 -10.14 -12.20
N GLY A 122 -3.10 -10.34 -13.18
CA GLY A 122 -3.67 -11.58 -13.70
C GLY A 122 -2.76 -12.81 -13.85
N GLU A 123 -1.44 -12.65 -13.78
CA GLU A 123 -0.53 -13.79 -13.80
C GLU A 123 -0.56 -14.62 -12.51
N PHE A 124 -0.87 -13.96 -11.38
CA PHE A 124 -0.98 -14.54 -10.04
C PHE A 124 -2.43 -14.52 -9.49
N ASP A 125 -3.43 -14.33 -10.35
CA ASP A 125 -4.81 -14.39 -9.92
C ASP A 125 -5.26 -15.85 -9.75
N GLY A 126 -5.72 -16.21 -8.55
CA GLY A 126 -6.37 -17.48 -8.29
C GLY A 126 -7.82 -17.54 -8.80
N GLU A 127 -8.49 -18.65 -8.60
CA GLU A 127 -9.84 -18.93 -9.14
C GLU A 127 -10.90 -17.89 -8.69
N ASN A 128 -10.75 -17.32 -7.52
CA ASN A 128 -11.65 -16.28 -7.00
C ASN A 128 -11.21 -14.84 -7.34
N GLY A 129 -10.21 -14.66 -8.22
CA GLY A 129 -9.62 -13.38 -8.57
C GLY A 129 -8.78 -12.75 -7.46
N LYS A 130 -8.42 -13.52 -6.43
CA LYS A 130 -7.49 -13.13 -5.37
C LYS A 130 -6.06 -13.47 -5.78
N ASN A 131 -5.11 -12.67 -5.35
CA ASN A 131 -3.71 -12.75 -5.69
C ASN A 131 -2.82 -12.48 -4.46
N PRO A 132 -1.50 -12.61 -4.57
CA PRO A 132 -0.60 -12.43 -3.43
C PRO A 132 -0.73 -11.09 -2.71
N LEU A 133 -1.10 -9.99 -3.39
CA LEU A 133 -1.33 -8.72 -2.74
C LEU A 133 -2.49 -8.79 -1.73
N ASN A 134 -3.57 -9.48 -2.09
CA ASN A 134 -4.74 -9.60 -1.22
C ASN A 134 -4.42 -10.35 0.08
N ILE A 135 -3.42 -11.22 0.10
CA ILE A 135 -2.99 -11.89 1.33
C ILE A 135 -2.40 -10.88 2.33
N LEU A 136 -1.59 -9.92 1.86
CA LEU A 136 -1.08 -8.86 2.72
C LEU A 136 -2.21 -8.00 3.31
N GLU A 137 -3.30 -7.80 2.54
CA GLU A 137 -4.49 -7.11 3.02
C GLU A 137 -5.31 -7.97 3.98
N ASP A 138 -5.56 -9.24 3.61
CA ASP A 138 -6.42 -10.16 4.36
C ASP A 138 -5.82 -10.58 5.71
N TYR A 139 -4.49 -10.53 5.85
CA TYR A 139 -3.78 -10.82 7.09
C TYR A 139 -3.53 -9.57 7.96
N GLN A 140 -3.92 -8.39 7.48
CA GLN A 140 -3.75 -7.16 8.23
C GLN A 140 -4.76 -7.04 9.38
N LEU A 141 -4.26 -6.75 10.57
CA LEU A 141 -5.09 -6.47 11.75
C LEU A 141 -5.66 -5.05 11.69
N SER A 142 -6.77 -4.83 12.36
CA SER A 142 -7.35 -3.49 12.51
C SER A 142 -6.43 -2.48 13.20
N THR A 143 -5.40 -2.97 13.89
CA THR A 143 -4.34 -2.17 14.54
C THR A 143 -3.24 -1.73 13.58
N GLY A 144 -3.28 -2.15 12.30
CA GLY A 144 -2.28 -1.84 11.28
C GLY A 144 -1.14 -2.84 11.18
N GLY A 145 -1.02 -3.80 12.12
CA GLY A 145 -0.05 -4.90 12.02
C GLY A 145 -0.63 -6.11 11.29
N TRP A 146 0.13 -7.18 11.23
CA TRP A 146 -0.28 -8.45 10.62
C TRP A 146 -0.31 -9.57 11.64
N PHE A 147 -1.26 -10.49 11.51
CA PHE A 147 -1.18 -11.77 12.22
C PHE A 147 -0.24 -12.73 11.50
N TYR A 148 0.23 -13.76 12.21
CA TYR A 148 1.24 -14.67 11.68
C TYR A 148 0.70 -15.55 10.55
N SER A 149 -0.40 -16.25 10.79
CA SER A 149 -1.03 -17.15 9.81
C SER A 149 -2.50 -17.39 10.14
N PRO A 150 -3.31 -17.85 9.17
CA PRO A 150 -4.71 -18.21 9.42
C PRO A 150 -4.88 -19.35 10.44
N GLU A 151 -3.87 -20.20 10.62
CA GLU A 151 -3.84 -21.26 11.64
C GLU A 151 -3.67 -20.66 13.05
N ASN A 152 -2.98 -19.51 13.16
CA ASN A 152 -2.68 -18.83 14.42
C ASN A 152 -3.00 -17.31 14.33
N PRO A 153 -4.25 -16.92 14.12
CA PRO A 153 -4.61 -15.50 13.86
C PRO A 153 -4.46 -14.60 15.09
N SER A 154 -4.29 -15.18 16.28
CA SER A 154 -4.03 -14.43 17.52
C SER A 154 -2.55 -14.06 17.70
N GLN A 155 -1.65 -14.66 16.94
CA GLN A 155 -0.22 -14.40 17.02
C GLN A 155 0.14 -13.23 16.11
N GLY A 156 0.19 -12.02 16.67
CA GLY A 156 0.67 -10.82 15.97
C GLY A 156 2.18 -10.61 16.10
N GLY A 157 2.72 -9.64 15.36
CA GLY A 157 4.09 -9.15 15.57
C GLY A 157 5.10 -9.40 14.45
N TRP A 158 4.69 -10.02 13.34
CA TRP A 158 5.56 -10.31 12.19
C TRP A 158 5.53 -9.20 11.13
N ASN A 159 5.67 -7.95 11.58
CA ASN A 159 5.40 -6.78 10.76
C ASN A 159 6.54 -6.39 9.82
N LYS A 160 7.79 -6.76 10.12
CA LYS A 160 8.96 -6.27 9.40
C LYS A 160 8.89 -6.61 7.91
N ASP A 161 8.72 -7.88 7.58
CA ASP A 161 8.76 -8.34 6.19
C ASP A 161 7.51 -7.90 5.42
N ALA A 162 6.34 -7.90 6.07
CA ALA A 162 5.11 -7.37 5.48
C ALA A 162 5.21 -5.85 5.19
N VAL A 163 5.79 -5.06 6.10
CA VAL A 163 6.02 -3.62 5.87
C VAL A 163 6.99 -3.40 4.70
N ILE A 164 8.05 -4.22 4.59
CA ILE A 164 8.99 -4.16 3.47
C ILE A 164 8.25 -4.47 2.16
N ALA A 165 7.51 -5.57 2.10
CA ALA A 165 6.78 -5.98 0.90
C ALA A 165 5.76 -4.92 0.44
N VAL A 166 4.97 -4.37 1.38
CA VAL A 166 4.01 -3.30 1.08
C VAL A 166 4.73 -2.02 0.65
N GLY A 167 5.85 -1.69 1.31
CA GLY A 167 6.67 -0.53 0.94
C GLY A 167 7.29 -0.67 -0.46
N ASP A 168 7.75 -1.87 -0.80
CA ASP A 168 8.31 -2.17 -2.13
C ASP A 168 7.23 -2.08 -3.22
N LEU A 169 6.06 -2.64 -2.96
CA LEU A 169 4.89 -2.52 -3.85
C LEU A 169 4.47 -1.05 -4.03
N TYR A 170 4.40 -0.30 -2.94
CA TYR A 170 4.02 1.11 -2.99
C TYR A 170 5.02 1.96 -3.77
N ASN A 171 6.31 1.71 -3.60
CA ASN A 171 7.37 2.48 -4.25
C ASN A 171 7.75 1.92 -5.63
N GLY A 172 7.30 0.70 -5.99
CA GLY A 172 7.71 -0.03 -7.20
C GLY A 172 9.20 -0.30 -7.30
N SER A 173 9.84 -0.26 -6.15
CA SER A 173 11.26 -0.52 -6.04
C SER A 173 11.54 -1.19 -4.71
N ASN A 174 12.32 -2.22 -4.73
CA ASN A 174 12.74 -2.90 -3.53
C ASN A 174 13.55 -1.96 -2.64
N VAL A 175 13.27 -1.93 -1.33
CA VAL A 175 13.93 -1.07 -0.35
C VAL A 175 15.45 -1.26 -0.33
N TYR A 176 15.91 -2.48 -0.59
CA TYR A 176 17.35 -2.80 -0.63
C TYR A 176 17.98 -2.49 -2.00
N THR A 177 17.20 -2.43 -3.08
CA THR A 177 17.68 -2.11 -4.44
C THR A 177 17.37 -0.68 -4.86
N ARG A 178 16.67 0.09 -4.02
CA ARG A 178 16.33 1.49 -4.34
C ARG A 178 17.55 2.30 -4.77
N TYR A 179 18.69 1.98 -4.23
CA TYR A 179 19.97 2.63 -4.55
C TYR A 179 20.83 1.83 -5.53
N TYR A 180 20.35 0.66 -6.00
CA TYR A 180 21.05 -0.22 -6.92
C TYR A 180 20.22 -0.42 -8.17
N LEU A 181 20.38 0.48 -9.14
CA LEU A 181 19.81 0.28 -10.46
C LEU A 181 20.65 -0.74 -11.23
N THR A 182 20.03 -1.81 -11.66
CA THR A 182 20.65 -2.72 -12.61
C THR A 182 20.29 -2.30 -14.02
N PRO A 183 21.16 -2.51 -15.04
CA PRO A 183 20.83 -2.26 -16.43
C PRO A 183 19.54 -2.98 -16.89
N SER A 184 19.27 -4.18 -16.38
CA SER A 184 18.02 -4.89 -16.67
C SER A 184 16.77 -4.14 -16.17
N ARG A 185 16.81 -3.59 -14.95
CA ARG A 185 15.69 -2.76 -14.44
C ARG A 185 15.56 -1.47 -15.25
N TYR A 186 16.67 -0.88 -15.62
CA TYR A 186 16.70 0.32 -16.44
C TYR A 186 16.05 0.08 -17.79
N LYS A 187 16.46 -0.99 -18.48
CA LYS A 187 15.88 -1.41 -19.75
C LYS A 187 14.39 -1.69 -19.65
N LYS A 188 13.94 -2.43 -18.61
CA LYS A 188 12.51 -2.68 -18.38
C LYS A 188 11.70 -1.38 -18.20
N LEU A 189 12.27 -0.36 -17.58
CA LEU A 189 11.62 0.95 -17.47
C LEU A 189 11.52 1.63 -18.81
N LEU A 190 12.59 1.63 -19.63
CA LEU A 190 12.59 2.16 -20.98
C LEU A 190 11.55 1.48 -21.86
N ASP A 191 11.49 0.15 -21.86
CA ASP A 191 10.50 -0.63 -22.63
C ASP A 191 9.05 -0.28 -22.24
N LYS A 192 8.80 -0.02 -20.94
CA LYS A 192 7.48 0.43 -20.47
C LYS A 192 7.17 1.87 -20.94
N ALA A 193 8.14 2.77 -20.87
CA ALA A 193 8.00 4.15 -21.29
C ALA A 193 7.75 4.24 -22.82
N GLU A 194 8.47 3.45 -23.62
CA GLU A 194 8.27 3.36 -25.07
C GLU A 194 6.84 2.93 -25.41
N LYS A 195 6.32 1.90 -24.71
CA LYS A 195 4.92 1.46 -24.89
C LYS A 195 3.91 2.55 -24.55
N LEU A 196 4.16 3.34 -23.50
CA LEU A 196 3.31 4.49 -23.16
C LEU A 196 3.36 5.58 -24.24
N LEU A 197 4.56 5.90 -24.76
CA LEU A 197 4.75 6.88 -25.84
C LEU A 197 4.09 6.45 -27.13
N ALA A 198 4.08 5.16 -27.43
CA ALA A 198 3.37 4.58 -28.58
C ALA A 198 1.85 4.60 -28.43
N GLY A 199 1.35 4.74 -27.19
CA GLY A 199 -0.07 4.81 -26.88
C GLY A 199 -0.68 6.20 -27.10
N THR A 200 -1.97 6.32 -26.76
CA THR A 200 -2.70 7.59 -26.85
C THR A 200 -2.48 8.41 -25.57
N ILE A 201 -1.72 9.48 -25.67
CA ILE A 201 -1.56 10.48 -24.60
C ILE A 201 -2.32 11.73 -25.04
N THR A 202 -3.35 12.10 -24.28
CA THR A 202 -4.28 13.19 -24.65
C THR A 202 -3.75 14.59 -24.31
N GLU A 203 -2.79 14.68 -23.38
CA GLU A 203 -2.20 15.95 -22.94
C GLU A 203 -0.79 16.12 -23.54
N ASP A 204 -0.64 17.04 -24.49
CA ASP A 204 0.63 17.28 -25.20
C ASP A 204 1.79 17.58 -24.22
N THR A 205 1.55 18.37 -23.18
CA THR A 205 2.57 18.71 -22.17
C THR A 205 3.10 17.48 -21.42
N LYS A 206 2.25 16.51 -21.13
CA LYS A 206 2.67 15.25 -20.50
C LYS A 206 3.42 14.36 -21.49
N ARG A 207 2.99 14.32 -22.74
CA ARG A 207 3.70 13.61 -23.81
C ARG A 207 5.11 14.16 -23.99
N GLU A 208 5.26 15.48 -24.08
CA GLU A 208 6.56 16.15 -24.22
C GLU A 208 7.46 15.88 -23.01
N ALA A 209 6.92 15.95 -21.79
CA ALA A 209 7.67 15.65 -20.58
C ALA A 209 8.15 14.19 -20.52
N LEU A 210 7.29 13.24 -20.90
CA LEU A 210 7.65 11.82 -20.96
C LEU A 210 8.69 11.57 -22.05
N GLN A 211 8.53 12.14 -23.25
CA GLN A 211 9.49 12.01 -24.34
C GLN A 211 10.88 12.52 -23.93
N LYS A 212 10.94 13.71 -23.31
CA LYS A 212 12.20 14.29 -22.83
C LYS A 212 12.87 13.42 -21.77
N ALA A 213 12.09 12.91 -20.81
CA ALA A 213 12.60 12.04 -19.76
C ALA A 213 13.09 10.70 -20.33
N TYR A 214 12.40 10.16 -21.34
CA TYR A 214 12.82 8.95 -22.05
C TYR A 214 14.15 9.15 -22.79
N GLU A 215 14.28 10.22 -23.57
CA GLU A 215 15.52 10.55 -24.31
C GLU A 215 16.72 10.76 -23.38
N GLU A 216 16.49 11.35 -22.22
CA GLU A 216 17.55 11.50 -21.20
C GLU A 216 17.93 10.14 -20.61
N ALA A 217 16.95 9.32 -20.26
CA ALA A 217 17.18 8.00 -19.72
C ALA A 217 17.82 7.03 -20.72
N GLU A 218 17.45 7.12 -22.00
CA GLU A 218 17.99 6.27 -23.07
C GLU A 218 19.52 6.40 -23.23
N LYS A 219 20.10 7.56 -22.90
CA LYS A 219 21.56 7.77 -22.95
C LYS A 219 22.34 6.81 -22.08
N TYR A 220 21.73 6.27 -21.05
CA TYR A 220 22.34 5.38 -20.06
C TYR A 220 21.94 3.91 -20.26
N ALA A 221 21.21 3.57 -21.34
CA ALA A 221 20.62 2.24 -21.52
C ALA A 221 21.62 1.09 -21.61
N ASP A 222 22.81 1.37 -22.17
CA ASP A 222 23.86 0.37 -22.51
C ASP A 222 25.05 0.38 -21.54
N GLU A 223 25.02 1.18 -20.49
CA GLU A 223 26.14 1.27 -19.58
C GLU A 223 26.12 0.17 -18.51
N ASN A 224 27.27 -0.44 -18.27
CA ASN A 224 27.41 -1.54 -17.31
C ASN A 224 27.54 -1.08 -15.84
N ASN A 225 27.77 0.22 -15.62
CA ASN A 225 27.91 0.79 -14.29
C ASN A 225 26.78 1.79 -14.02
N VAL A 226 26.11 1.65 -12.89
CA VAL A 226 25.09 2.58 -12.46
C VAL A 226 25.69 3.67 -11.58
N THR A 227 25.61 4.91 -12.03
CA THR A 227 26.02 6.12 -11.29
C THR A 227 24.83 6.85 -10.69
N SER A 228 25.07 7.95 -9.98
CA SER A 228 23.99 8.82 -9.47
C SER A 228 23.15 9.41 -10.60
N GLU A 229 23.77 9.74 -11.74
CA GLU A 229 23.06 10.28 -12.90
C GLU A 229 22.07 9.27 -13.49
N HIS A 230 22.43 7.98 -13.54
CA HIS A 230 21.47 6.92 -13.93
C HIS A 230 20.28 6.89 -12.98
N GLY A 231 20.51 7.05 -11.67
CA GLY A 231 19.47 7.10 -10.67
C GLY A 231 18.51 8.25 -10.90
N ASP A 232 19.03 9.43 -11.13
CA ASP A 232 18.25 10.63 -11.38
C ASP A 232 17.42 10.50 -12.67
N ALA A 233 18.02 10.01 -13.76
CA ALA A 233 17.33 9.78 -15.03
C ALA A 233 16.23 8.70 -14.90
N TYR A 234 16.49 7.62 -14.15
CA TYR A 234 15.52 6.57 -13.87
C TYR A 234 14.28 7.13 -13.16
N TYR A 235 14.48 7.88 -12.07
CA TYR A 235 13.37 8.43 -11.31
C TYR A 235 12.64 9.53 -12.06
N ALA A 236 13.33 10.38 -12.83
CA ALA A 236 12.69 11.38 -13.69
C ALA A 236 11.79 10.74 -14.76
N LEU A 237 12.24 9.64 -15.37
CA LEU A 237 11.43 8.88 -16.33
C LEU A 237 10.20 8.25 -15.63
N GLN A 238 10.41 7.66 -14.47
CA GLN A 238 9.33 7.04 -13.70
C GLN A 238 8.25 8.07 -13.33
N GLU A 239 8.61 9.24 -12.84
CA GLU A 239 7.67 10.31 -12.53
C GLU A 239 6.92 10.81 -13.76
N ALA A 240 7.60 10.95 -14.89
CA ALA A 240 6.96 11.35 -16.15
C ALA A 240 5.96 10.30 -16.65
N MET A 241 6.26 9.00 -16.49
CA MET A 241 5.33 7.91 -16.77
C MET A 241 4.10 7.97 -15.88
N TYR A 242 4.26 8.22 -14.59
CA TYR A 242 3.15 8.32 -13.63
C TYR A 242 2.24 9.52 -13.92
N ALA A 243 2.81 10.60 -14.39
CA ALA A 243 2.04 11.77 -14.81
C ALA A 243 1.14 11.49 -16.02
N VAL A 244 1.58 10.60 -16.91
CA VAL A 244 0.82 10.16 -18.09
C VAL A 244 -0.24 9.12 -17.73
N ASP A 245 0.15 8.12 -16.95
CA ASP A 245 -0.71 7.01 -16.56
C ASP A 245 -0.44 6.62 -15.10
N GLU A 246 -1.32 7.02 -14.20
CA GLU A 246 -1.21 6.67 -12.78
C GLU A 246 -1.30 5.16 -12.53
N SER A 247 -1.87 4.39 -13.47
CA SER A 247 -1.98 2.93 -13.31
C SER A 247 -0.63 2.20 -13.40
N VAL A 248 0.38 2.83 -13.98
CA VAL A 248 1.75 2.29 -14.00
C VAL A 248 2.55 2.66 -12.74
N LYS A 249 1.98 3.51 -11.87
CA LYS A 249 2.57 3.86 -10.58
C LYS A 249 2.47 2.65 -9.65
N PRO A 250 3.58 2.13 -9.18
CA PRO A 250 3.57 1.04 -8.20
C PRO A 250 2.82 1.45 -6.93
N GLY A 251 2.06 0.54 -6.37
CA GLY A 251 1.21 0.80 -5.21
C GLY A 251 -0.04 1.61 -5.51
N VAL A 252 -0.26 2.01 -6.76
CA VAL A 252 -1.58 2.42 -7.24
C VAL A 252 -2.42 1.16 -7.38
N PHE A 253 -3.59 1.23 -6.81
CA PHE A 253 -4.61 0.22 -6.73
C PHE A 253 -4.62 -0.81 -7.88
N LEU A 254 -4.45 -2.08 -7.54
CA LEU A 254 -4.31 -3.20 -8.47
C LEU A 254 -5.63 -3.91 -8.80
N GLY A 255 -6.76 -3.39 -8.34
CA GLY A 255 -8.08 -3.96 -8.61
C GLY A 255 -8.56 -3.79 -10.04
N THR A 256 -9.76 -4.30 -10.30
CA THR A 256 -10.44 -4.16 -11.60
C THR A 256 -10.63 -2.68 -11.98
N ALA A 257 -10.78 -2.39 -13.27
CA ALA A 257 -11.06 -1.03 -13.74
C ALA A 257 -12.27 -0.39 -13.01
N LYS A 258 -13.32 -1.18 -12.74
CA LYS A 258 -14.51 -0.73 -12.00
C LYS A 258 -14.21 -0.38 -10.55
N GLU A 259 -13.36 -1.13 -9.89
CA GLU A 259 -12.95 -0.87 -8.50
C GLU A 259 -12.05 0.37 -8.43
N ARG A 260 -11.10 0.52 -9.37
CA ARG A 260 -10.30 1.75 -9.50
C ARG A 260 -11.17 2.99 -9.67
N GLU A 261 -12.20 2.90 -10.50
CA GLU A 261 -13.17 3.98 -10.69
C GLU A 261 -13.89 4.32 -9.38
N GLN A 262 -14.29 3.32 -8.59
CA GLN A 262 -14.92 3.52 -7.29
C GLN A 262 -13.99 4.20 -6.29
N VAL A 263 -12.73 3.75 -6.18
CA VAL A 263 -11.72 4.39 -5.33
C VAL A 263 -11.46 5.83 -5.75
N ASN A 264 -11.21 6.07 -7.04
CA ASN A 264 -10.96 7.40 -7.57
C ASN A 264 -12.16 8.35 -7.38
N ALA A 265 -13.39 7.83 -7.45
CA ALA A 265 -14.58 8.62 -7.16
C ALA A 265 -14.60 9.10 -5.70
N VAL A 266 -14.21 8.24 -4.74
CA VAL A 266 -14.12 8.62 -3.32
C VAL A 266 -12.98 9.61 -3.08
N ILE A 267 -11.81 9.41 -3.67
CA ILE A 267 -10.68 10.36 -3.59
C ILE A 267 -11.11 11.74 -4.08
N LYS A 268 -11.71 11.82 -5.26
CA LYS A 268 -12.23 13.09 -5.82
C LYS A 268 -13.33 13.72 -4.96
N ALA A 269 -14.19 12.89 -4.37
CA ALA A 269 -15.23 13.39 -3.47
C ALA A 269 -14.62 14.00 -2.20
N ILE A 270 -13.58 13.39 -1.62
CA ILE A 270 -12.85 13.92 -0.47
C ILE A 270 -12.13 15.23 -0.85
N ASP A 271 -11.43 15.29 -1.99
CA ASP A 271 -10.76 16.51 -2.48
C ASP A 271 -11.73 17.67 -2.69
N SER A 272 -12.99 17.36 -2.98
CA SER A 272 -14.04 18.38 -3.12
C SER A 272 -14.49 19.02 -1.80
N ILE A 273 -13.92 18.62 -0.66
CA ILE A 273 -14.15 19.24 0.66
C ILE A 273 -13.20 20.43 0.79
N SER A 274 -13.68 21.61 0.41
CA SER A 274 -12.87 22.83 0.34
C SER A 274 -12.58 23.48 1.71
N SER A 275 -13.35 23.12 2.75
CA SER A 275 -13.19 23.69 4.09
C SER A 275 -13.83 22.84 5.18
N TYR A 276 -13.28 22.91 6.39
CA TYR A 276 -13.89 22.36 7.59
C TYR A 276 -15.07 23.26 7.99
N SER A 277 -16.29 22.84 7.68
CA SER A 277 -17.51 23.52 8.06
C SER A 277 -18.63 22.53 8.33
N TYR A 278 -19.42 22.81 9.36
CA TYR A 278 -20.58 22.00 9.71
C TYR A 278 -21.66 22.01 8.61
N LYS A 279 -21.70 23.04 7.77
CA LYS A 279 -22.60 23.12 6.59
C LYS A 279 -22.37 21.99 5.59
N ASN A 280 -21.19 21.40 5.57
CA ASN A 280 -20.81 20.30 4.69
C ASN A 280 -21.23 18.92 5.22
N LYS A 281 -21.91 18.84 6.39
CA LYS A 281 -22.26 17.55 7.03
C LYS A 281 -22.92 16.56 6.09
N THR A 282 -23.98 16.95 5.38
CA THR A 282 -24.70 16.07 4.46
C THR A 282 -23.82 15.53 3.34
N LYS A 283 -22.95 16.38 2.80
CA LYS A 283 -21.94 15.99 1.80
C LYS A 283 -20.94 15.02 2.41
N LEU A 284 -20.46 15.30 3.61
CA LEU A 284 -19.53 14.46 4.35
C LEU A 284 -20.14 13.09 4.64
N ASP A 285 -21.39 13.02 5.11
CA ASP A 285 -22.09 11.76 5.37
C ASP A 285 -22.21 10.91 4.09
N SER A 286 -22.45 11.54 2.93
CA SER A 286 -22.49 10.87 1.63
C SER A 286 -21.11 10.30 1.25
N ILE A 287 -20.04 11.08 1.43
CA ILE A 287 -18.67 10.64 1.15
C ILE A 287 -18.28 9.49 2.08
N LYS A 288 -18.61 9.63 3.37
CA LYS A 288 -18.34 8.58 4.36
C LYS A 288 -19.04 7.27 4.01
N LYS A 289 -20.29 7.32 3.55
CA LYS A 289 -21.02 6.14 3.09
C LYS A 289 -20.33 5.46 1.90
N GLN A 290 -19.83 6.25 0.95
CA GLN A 290 -19.07 5.72 -0.18
C GLN A 290 -17.74 5.09 0.28
N TYR A 291 -17.02 5.75 1.18
CA TYR A 291 -15.78 5.23 1.76
C TYR A 291 -16.02 3.94 2.57
N ASP A 292 -17.09 3.88 3.38
CA ASP A 292 -17.43 2.68 4.15
C ASP A 292 -17.83 1.51 3.24
N ALA A 293 -18.47 1.77 2.10
CA ALA A 293 -18.74 0.75 1.09
C ALA A 293 -17.45 0.15 0.49
N LEU A 294 -16.39 0.94 0.42
CA LEU A 294 -15.06 0.42 0.04
C LEU A 294 -14.45 -0.48 1.12
N LYS A 295 -14.76 -0.26 2.41
CA LYS A 295 -14.29 -1.12 3.51
C LYS A 295 -14.82 -2.55 3.39
N GLU A 296 -16.07 -2.71 2.99
CA GLU A 296 -16.65 -4.04 2.78
C GLU A 296 -15.92 -4.84 1.71
N LYS A 297 -15.33 -4.14 0.73
CA LYS A 297 -14.51 -4.70 -0.34
C LYS A 297 -13.02 -4.61 -0.07
N ARG A 298 -12.59 -4.13 1.10
CA ARG A 298 -11.20 -3.85 1.46
C ARG A 298 -10.45 -2.89 0.53
N LEU A 299 -11.19 -2.06 -0.22
CA LEU A 299 -10.63 -1.08 -1.15
C LEU A 299 -10.27 0.27 -0.51
N PHE A 300 -10.63 0.47 0.74
CA PHE A 300 -10.42 1.74 1.46
C PHE A 300 -8.93 2.08 1.65
N HIS A 301 -8.04 1.08 1.66
CA HIS A 301 -6.60 1.26 1.77
C HIS A 301 -6.00 2.08 0.61
N TYR A 302 -6.68 2.08 -0.53
CA TYR A 302 -6.24 2.80 -1.72
C TYR A 302 -6.75 4.24 -1.79
N VAL A 303 -7.51 4.68 -0.78
CA VAL A 303 -7.97 6.07 -0.68
C VAL A 303 -6.87 6.91 -0.03
N THR A 304 -6.03 7.50 -0.86
CA THR A 304 -4.78 8.18 -0.46
C THR A 304 -4.98 9.42 0.42
N ASN A 305 -6.20 10.01 0.41
CA ASN A 305 -6.57 11.20 1.18
C ASN A 305 -7.59 10.90 2.30
N ALA A 306 -7.66 9.64 2.76
CA ALA A 306 -8.59 9.21 3.81
C ALA A 306 -8.40 9.98 5.14
N ASP A 307 -7.17 10.41 5.45
CA ASP A 307 -6.85 11.20 6.64
C ASP A 307 -7.57 12.57 6.64
N VAL A 308 -7.80 13.16 5.46
CA VAL A 308 -8.58 14.40 5.32
C VAL A 308 -10.04 14.14 5.71
N LEU A 309 -10.62 13.02 5.25
CA LEU A 309 -11.97 12.60 5.61
C LEU A 309 -12.10 12.42 7.12
N ASP A 310 -11.15 11.73 7.76
CA ASP A 310 -11.15 11.49 9.19
C ASP A 310 -11.06 12.80 10.00
N LYS A 311 -10.20 13.73 9.60
CA LYS A 311 -10.06 15.05 10.25
C LYS A 311 -11.36 15.86 10.15
N VAL A 312 -11.99 15.89 8.97
CA VAL A 312 -13.26 16.61 8.80
C VAL A 312 -14.38 15.92 9.59
N TYR A 313 -14.37 14.59 9.64
CA TYR A 313 -15.35 13.83 10.41
C TYR A 313 -15.22 14.09 11.92
N GLN A 314 -14.00 14.13 12.44
CA GLN A 314 -13.73 14.51 13.85
C GLN A 314 -14.23 15.92 14.16
N TYR A 315 -14.01 16.86 13.22
CA TYR A 315 -14.50 18.21 13.36
C TYR A 315 -16.04 18.27 13.48
N VAL A 316 -16.76 17.59 12.57
CA VAL A 316 -18.22 17.55 12.55
C VAL A 316 -18.76 16.78 13.76
N ASN A 317 -18.18 15.64 14.12
CA ASN A 317 -18.60 14.82 15.26
C ASN A 317 -18.46 15.55 16.60
N GLY A 318 -17.45 16.40 16.75
CA GLY A 318 -17.31 17.27 17.93
C GLY A 318 -18.53 18.18 18.09
N ILE A 319 -18.96 18.80 16.99
CA ILE A 319 -20.13 19.66 16.95
C ILE A 319 -21.41 18.85 17.22
N ASP A 320 -21.63 17.73 16.51
CA ASP A 320 -22.79 16.86 16.69
C ASP A 320 -22.95 16.44 18.16
N ARG A 321 -21.85 16.06 18.80
CA ARG A 321 -21.85 15.67 20.21
C ARG A 321 -22.35 16.81 21.12
N PHE A 322 -21.92 18.03 20.84
CA PHE A 322 -22.37 19.20 21.60
C PHE A 322 -23.87 19.49 21.34
N LEU A 323 -24.31 19.50 20.08
CA LEU A 323 -25.70 19.73 19.71
C LEU A 323 -26.62 18.71 20.37
N GLU A 324 -26.30 17.42 20.30
CA GLU A 324 -27.06 16.32 20.92
C GLU A 324 -27.17 16.48 22.45
N LYS A 325 -26.07 16.86 23.11
CA LYS A 325 -26.10 17.08 24.56
C LYS A 325 -26.95 18.28 24.94
N THR A 326 -26.93 19.33 24.12
CA THR A 326 -27.72 20.55 24.33
C THR A 326 -29.20 20.28 24.13
N GLU A 327 -29.58 19.53 23.08
CA GLU A 327 -30.94 19.14 22.82
C GLU A 327 -31.55 18.31 23.98
N LYS A 328 -30.76 17.42 24.58
CA LYS A 328 -31.18 16.58 25.73
C LYS A 328 -31.38 17.34 27.05
N ILE A 329 -31.05 18.63 27.13
CA ILE A 329 -31.34 19.44 28.33
C ILE A 329 -32.83 19.52 28.60
N GLY A 330 -33.62 19.89 27.57
CA GLY A 330 -35.05 20.06 27.65
C GLY A 330 -35.48 21.15 28.66
N LYS A 331 -36.60 20.94 29.33
CA LYS A 331 -37.11 21.89 30.36
C LYS A 331 -36.18 21.86 31.59
N VAL A 332 -35.66 23.03 31.94
CA VAL A 332 -34.63 23.18 33.01
C VAL A 332 -35.30 23.06 34.40
N ASN A 333 -34.70 22.22 35.24
CA ASN A 333 -34.94 22.09 36.69
C ASN A 333 -33.70 21.49 37.35
N LEU A 334 -33.67 21.39 38.67
CA LEU A 334 -32.52 20.87 39.43
C LEU A 334 -32.08 19.44 39.04
N THR A 335 -33.03 18.60 38.55
CA THR A 335 -32.70 17.26 38.08
C THR A 335 -31.89 17.23 36.78
N LYS A 336 -31.79 18.35 36.08
CA LYS A 336 -31.06 18.48 34.80
C LYS A 336 -29.61 18.91 34.98
N THR A 337 -29.11 19.13 36.21
CA THR A 337 -27.75 19.59 36.49
C THR A 337 -26.70 18.81 35.73
N VAL A 338 -26.78 17.46 35.79
CA VAL A 338 -25.79 16.57 35.09
C VAL A 338 -25.87 16.73 33.57
N LYS A 339 -27.07 16.91 32.98
CA LYS A 339 -27.20 17.11 31.53
C LYS A 339 -26.57 18.44 31.09
N ILE A 340 -26.80 19.51 31.85
CA ILE A 340 -26.23 20.85 31.59
C ILE A 340 -24.71 20.79 31.72
N GLN A 341 -24.17 20.15 32.74
CA GLN A 341 -22.72 19.96 32.90
C GLN A 341 -22.09 19.18 31.75
N ARG A 342 -22.77 18.11 31.29
CA ARG A 342 -22.30 17.32 30.13
C ARG A 342 -22.31 18.12 28.83
N ALA A 343 -23.33 18.97 28.62
CA ALA A 343 -23.37 19.87 27.47
C ALA A 343 -22.28 20.93 27.55
N ARG A 344 -22.02 21.51 28.75
CA ARG A 344 -20.91 22.44 28.96
C ARG A 344 -19.56 21.78 28.63
N LYS A 345 -19.28 20.59 29.17
CA LYS A 345 -18.04 19.86 28.87
C LYS A 345 -17.88 19.59 27.39
N ALA A 346 -18.96 19.28 26.67
CA ALA A 346 -18.94 19.08 25.23
C ALA A 346 -18.61 20.38 24.48
N TYR A 347 -19.18 21.53 24.90
CA TYR A 347 -18.85 22.84 24.34
C TYR A 347 -17.40 23.22 24.57
N ASP A 348 -16.90 23.02 25.80
CA ASP A 348 -15.54 23.38 26.19
C ASP A 348 -14.49 22.53 25.44
N SER A 349 -14.85 21.33 24.98
CA SER A 349 -14.00 20.48 24.15
C SER A 349 -13.94 20.90 22.67
N LEU A 350 -14.79 21.84 22.22
CA LEU A 350 -14.74 22.38 20.86
C LEU A 350 -13.57 23.33 20.69
N ASN A 351 -12.92 23.29 19.52
CA ASN A 351 -11.93 24.29 19.16
C ASN A 351 -12.59 25.63 18.75
N GLU A 352 -11.78 26.67 18.64
CA GLU A 352 -12.28 28.02 18.36
C GLU A 352 -13.00 28.17 17.01
N GLN A 353 -12.62 27.34 16.01
CA GLN A 353 -13.30 27.33 14.72
C GLN A 353 -14.68 26.67 14.82
N GLN A 354 -14.78 25.52 15.52
CA GLN A 354 -16.07 24.86 15.79
C GLN A 354 -17.02 25.76 16.60
N LYS A 355 -16.50 26.48 17.57
CA LYS A 355 -17.33 27.43 18.38
C LYS A 355 -17.93 28.55 17.55
N LYS A 356 -17.34 28.92 16.42
CA LYS A 356 -17.85 29.96 15.50
C LYS A 356 -18.96 29.47 14.56
N GLU A 357 -19.18 28.17 14.45
CA GLU A 357 -20.25 27.62 13.59
C GLU A 357 -21.64 28.08 14.06
N ASP A 358 -22.50 28.48 13.13
CA ASP A 358 -23.84 29.01 13.42
C ASP A 358 -24.66 28.06 14.29
N ALA A 359 -24.58 26.75 14.01
CA ALA A 359 -25.30 25.72 14.77
C ALA A 359 -24.82 25.66 16.22
N VAL A 360 -23.52 25.80 16.44
CA VAL A 360 -22.91 25.80 17.77
C VAL A 360 -23.30 27.06 18.53
N GLN A 361 -23.28 28.23 17.89
CA GLN A 361 -23.67 29.50 18.51
C GLN A 361 -25.14 29.46 18.97
N LYS A 362 -26.05 28.95 18.15
CA LYS A 362 -27.47 28.79 18.53
C LYS A 362 -27.63 27.84 19.72
N ALA A 363 -26.96 26.70 19.71
CA ALA A 363 -27.00 25.73 20.80
C ALA A 363 -26.37 26.28 22.08
N PHE A 364 -25.29 27.06 21.96
CA PHE A 364 -24.64 27.71 23.10
C PHE A 364 -25.56 28.73 23.82
N GLN A 365 -26.41 29.47 23.08
CA GLN A 365 -27.41 30.34 23.68
C GLN A 365 -28.42 29.56 24.53
N ILE A 366 -28.81 28.32 24.07
CA ILE A 366 -29.70 27.44 24.83
C ILE A 366 -28.99 26.96 26.11
N LEU A 367 -27.74 26.52 25.99
CA LEU A 367 -26.93 26.07 27.12
C LEU A 367 -26.76 27.21 28.17
N SER A 368 -26.38 28.42 27.75
CA SER A 368 -26.18 29.57 28.65
C SER A 368 -27.46 29.95 29.39
N LYS A 369 -28.62 29.96 28.70
CA LYS A 369 -29.90 30.19 29.35
C LYS A 369 -30.25 29.09 30.35
N ALA A 370 -29.88 27.86 30.06
CA ALA A 370 -30.11 26.71 30.96
C ALA A 370 -29.23 26.83 32.23
N GLU A 371 -27.99 27.24 32.08
CA GLU A 371 -27.06 27.46 33.18
C GLU A 371 -27.51 28.60 34.11
N THR A 372 -27.96 29.71 33.53
CA THR A 372 -28.50 30.82 34.33
C THR A 372 -29.72 30.35 35.14
N LYS A 373 -30.70 29.71 34.48
CA LYS A 373 -31.90 29.18 35.19
C LYS A 373 -31.55 28.15 36.28
N LEU A 374 -30.50 27.35 36.06
CA LEU A 374 -30.07 26.40 37.06
C LEU A 374 -29.42 27.07 38.26
N LYS A 375 -28.70 28.21 38.04
CA LYS A 375 -28.11 29.03 39.09
C LYS A 375 -29.19 29.75 39.92
N ASP A 376 -30.23 30.23 39.26
CA ASP A 376 -31.34 30.93 39.92
C ASP A 376 -32.23 30.00 40.73
N ALA A 377 -32.20 28.70 40.42
CA ALA A 377 -32.98 27.64 41.08
C ALA A 377 -32.27 26.99 42.29
N LYS A 378 -31.00 27.32 42.51
CA LYS A 378 -30.17 26.91 43.67
C LYS A 378 -30.23 27.94 44.77
#